data_829649e536c044232c47b51d9e3e4c75
#
_entry.id   829649e536c044232c47b51d9e3e4c75
#
_cell.length_a   1.000
_cell.length_b   1.000
_cell.length_c   1.000
_cell.angle_alpha   90.00
_cell.angle_beta   90.00
_cell.angle_gamma   90.00
#
_symmetry.space_group_name_H-M   'P 1'
#
loop_
_entity.id
_entity.type
_entity.pdbx_description
1 polymer ?
#
loop_
_entity_poly.entity_id
_entity_poly.type
_entity_poly.pdbx_seq_one_letter_code
_entity_poly.pdbx_strand_id
1 'polypeptide(L)'
;EIQSVFASAELSWRNQLYLTLTGRNDWDSKLAFSDQASFFYPSVGLSAVLSEMFELPEIITYAKVRGSYTVVASSFDRYLTNPGYEYNAQTHNWENPTVYPMDNMKPEKTKSWEIGLNLKFWENRFNLDATYYRSNTLNQTCKVDIPSSSGYNKAIVQAGNVQNQGLELALGFNDKWAGFGWSSNATFTLNRNKVKRLASGSVNPVTGEAIQMDEMNVGWLGKENVAPRVILTEGGSMTDIYVYNQLTKDNNGNIKVDQNGNLGITSSNTPVKVGNLDADFNLGWTNHFTYKGIDLGVVLSARVGGLAYSATQGILDYYGVSETSATARDNGGIPINNGMVDAQKYYQTIGTGEGGYARYYLYSATNVRLQELSLNYTLPKRWFKNVANVTLGIVGRNLWMIYCKAPFDPELSASTSSNYYMNVDYFMQPSLRNFGFNVKVQF
;
A
#
# COMPACT_ATOMS: atom_id res chain seq x y z
N GLU A 1 -23.32 13.85 11.19
CA GLU A 1 -22.87 15.21 11.55
C GLU A 1 -21.63 15.10 12.43
N ILE A 2 -20.62 15.96 12.18
CA ILE A 2 -19.43 16.09 13.01
C ILE A 2 -19.30 17.55 13.41
N GLN A 3 -19.12 17.79 14.70
CA GLN A 3 -18.81 19.12 15.25
C GLN A 3 -17.41 19.04 15.86
N SER A 4 -16.61 20.08 15.67
CA SER A 4 -15.21 20.07 16.07
C SER A 4 -14.81 21.39 16.71
N VAL A 5 -14.04 21.30 17.78
CA VAL A 5 -13.31 22.45 18.37
C VAL A 5 -11.83 22.10 18.36
N PHE A 6 -11.02 23.02 17.89
CA PHE A 6 -9.56 22.84 17.86
C PHE A 6 -8.85 24.11 18.33
N ALA A 7 -7.68 23.91 18.87
CA ALA A 7 -6.76 24.97 19.23
C ALA A 7 -5.32 24.58 18.87
N SER A 8 -4.52 25.56 18.47
CA SER A 8 -3.10 25.39 18.24
C SER A 8 -2.32 26.54 18.88
N ALA A 9 -1.16 26.23 19.42
CA ALA A 9 -0.21 27.19 19.93
C ALA A 9 1.18 26.85 19.41
N GLU A 10 1.89 27.85 18.92
CA GLU A 10 3.28 27.74 18.52
C GLU A 10 4.10 28.73 19.36
N LEU A 11 5.06 28.20 20.08
CA LEU A 11 5.96 28.97 20.91
C LEU A 11 7.36 28.84 20.32
N SER A 12 8.02 29.98 20.11
CA SER A 12 9.39 30.02 19.63
C SER A 12 10.28 30.74 20.64
N TRP A 13 11.49 30.24 20.82
CA TRP A 13 12.49 30.86 21.65
C TRP A 13 13.78 31.09 20.86
N ARG A 14 14.15 32.37 20.73
CA ARG A 14 15.38 32.85 20.03
C ARG A 14 15.58 32.30 18.63
N ASN A 15 14.52 31.88 17.91
CA ASN A 15 14.61 31.20 16.63
C ASN A 15 15.38 29.87 16.68
N GLN A 16 15.65 29.33 17.87
CA GLN A 16 16.42 28.12 18.13
C GLN A 16 15.52 26.96 18.46
N LEU A 17 14.51 27.18 19.29
CA LEU A 17 13.57 26.15 19.74
C LEU A 17 12.14 26.53 19.36
N TYR A 18 11.39 25.55 18.90
CA TYR A 18 9.98 25.70 18.54
C TYR A 18 9.19 24.57 19.18
N LEU A 19 8.18 24.95 19.93
CA LEU A 19 7.21 24.03 20.54
C LEU A 19 5.84 24.28 19.91
N THR A 20 5.31 23.25 19.24
CA THR A 20 3.97 23.27 18.66
C THR A 20 3.05 22.38 19.50
N LEU A 21 1.96 22.94 19.98
CA LEU A 21 0.92 22.23 20.71
C LEU A 21 -0.38 22.34 19.93
N THR A 22 -1.03 21.20 19.69
CA THR A 22 -2.35 21.18 19.06
C THR A 22 -3.28 20.26 19.85
N GLY A 23 -4.54 20.65 19.91
CA GLY A 23 -5.59 19.83 20.48
C GLY A 23 -6.87 20.00 19.71
N ARG A 24 -7.56 18.90 19.46
CA ARG A 24 -8.86 18.91 18.81
C ARG A 24 -9.80 17.93 19.52
N ASN A 25 -11.05 18.34 19.67
CA ASN A 25 -12.11 17.48 20.13
C ASN A 25 -13.23 17.42 19.09
N ASP A 26 -13.60 16.21 18.69
CA ASP A 26 -14.68 15.97 17.75
C ASP A 26 -15.85 15.29 18.45
N TRP A 27 -17.06 15.79 18.17
CA TRP A 27 -18.34 15.15 18.49
C TRP A 27 -18.91 14.61 17.18
N ASP A 28 -19.04 13.30 17.09
CA ASP A 28 -19.52 12.65 15.87
C ASP A 28 -20.82 11.89 16.15
N SER A 29 -21.88 12.18 15.39
CA SER A 29 -23.17 11.50 15.51
C SER A 29 -23.09 9.98 15.25
N LYS A 30 -22.02 9.49 14.64
CA LYS A 30 -21.77 8.05 14.48
C LYS A 30 -21.48 7.37 15.82
N LEU A 31 -21.06 8.14 16.83
CA LEU A 31 -20.82 7.65 18.19
C LEU A 31 -22.11 7.59 19.04
N ALA A 32 -23.25 7.93 18.47
CA ALA A 32 -24.53 7.73 19.13
C ALA A 32 -24.68 6.25 19.54
N PHE A 33 -25.20 6.03 20.75
CA PHE A 33 -25.33 4.70 21.37
C PHE A 33 -23.99 4.04 21.77
N SER A 34 -22.90 4.81 21.83
CA SER A 34 -21.65 4.40 22.46
C SER A 34 -21.40 5.19 23.75
N ASP A 35 -20.53 4.69 24.62
CA ASP A 35 -20.19 5.38 25.88
C ASP A 35 -19.39 6.68 25.67
N GLN A 36 -18.88 6.91 24.48
CA GLN A 36 -18.06 8.06 24.14
C GLN A 36 -18.72 8.88 23.04
N ALA A 37 -19.40 9.97 23.39
CA ALA A 37 -19.99 10.90 22.43
C ALA A 37 -18.96 11.76 21.69
N SER A 38 -17.74 11.83 22.20
CA SER A 38 -16.65 12.63 21.62
C SER A 38 -15.28 11.99 21.85
N PHE A 39 -14.30 12.46 21.11
CA PHE A 39 -12.91 12.06 21.31
C PHE A 39 -11.97 13.24 21.15
N PHE A 40 -11.01 13.31 22.07
CA PHE A 40 -9.95 14.32 22.07
C PHE A 40 -8.65 13.71 21.59
N TYR A 41 -7.93 14.44 20.74
CA TYR A 41 -6.64 14.04 20.23
C TYR A 41 -5.64 15.19 20.21
N PRO A 42 -4.61 15.09 21.07
CA PRO A 42 -3.53 16.05 21.15
C PRO A 42 -2.39 15.73 20.19
N SER A 43 -1.61 16.77 19.86
CA SER A 43 -0.30 16.64 19.26
C SER A 43 0.69 17.58 19.92
N VAL A 44 1.92 17.10 20.07
CA VAL A 44 3.05 17.88 20.58
C VAL A 44 4.21 17.70 19.61
N GLY A 45 4.76 18.82 19.14
CA GLY A 45 5.95 18.87 18.30
C GLY A 45 7.03 19.75 18.91
N LEU A 46 8.27 19.26 18.94
CA LEU A 46 9.44 20.03 19.35
C LEU A 46 10.45 20.01 18.21
N SER A 47 11.01 21.18 17.87
CA SER A 47 12.14 21.25 16.95
C SER A 47 13.19 22.19 17.46
N ALA A 48 14.46 21.82 17.21
CA ALA A 48 15.64 22.58 17.58
C ALA A 48 16.50 22.85 16.34
N VAL A 49 16.81 24.12 16.09
CA VAL A 49 17.70 24.55 15.01
C VAL A 49 19.12 24.57 15.59
N LEU A 50 19.83 23.45 15.41
CA LEU A 50 21.16 23.28 16.00
C LEU A 50 22.20 24.27 15.45
N SER A 51 22.05 24.68 14.19
CA SER A 51 22.91 25.70 13.57
C SER A 51 22.75 27.12 14.17
N GLU A 52 21.64 27.35 14.89
CA GLU A 52 21.43 28.62 15.63
C GLU A 52 21.82 28.49 17.11
N MET A 53 22.03 27.24 17.58
CA MET A 53 22.36 26.97 18.99
C MET A 53 23.84 26.74 19.23
N PHE A 54 24.53 26.20 18.25
CA PHE A 54 25.94 25.79 18.33
C PHE A 54 26.71 26.21 17.12
N GLU A 55 28.00 26.49 17.33
CA GLU A 55 28.96 26.69 16.24
C GLU A 55 29.22 25.30 15.61
N LEU A 56 28.68 25.10 14.42
CA LEU A 56 28.90 23.86 13.66
C LEU A 56 30.09 24.01 12.71
N PRO A 57 30.70 22.90 12.25
CA PRO A 57 31.71 22.97 11.19
C PRO A 57 31.20 23.74 9.97
N GLU A 58 32.02 24.56 9.33
CA GLU A 58 31.66 25.41 8.19
C GLU A 58 30.97 24.66 7.03
N ILE A 59 31.23 23.37 6.91
CA ILE A 59 30.60 22.52 5.89
C ILE A 59 29.08 22.38 6.13
N ILE A 60 28.60 22.49 7.38
CA ILE A 60 27.19 22.37 7.74
C ILE A 60 26.58 23.77 7.84
N THR A 61 25.78 24.13 6.84
CA THR A 61 25.14 25.45 6.78
C THR A 61 23.80 25.52 7.53
N TYR A 62 23.16 24.37 7.74
CA TYR A 62 21.90 24.27 8.48
C TYR A 62 21.74 22.88 9.09
N ALA A 63 21.34 22.83 10.34
CA ALA A 63 21.00 21.58 11.03
C ALA A 63 19.78 21.81 11.93
N LYS A 64 18.76 20.98 11.74
CA LYS A 64 17.53 20.99 12.54
C LYS A 64 17.14 19.57 12.92
N VAL A 65 16.87 19.35 14.20
CA VAL A 65 16.25 18.12 14.71
C VAL A 65 14.80 18.40 15.08
N ARG A 66 13.93 17.48 14.77
CA ARG A 66 12.50 17.56 15.13
C ARG A 66 12.04 16.25 15.77
N GLY A 67 11.12 16.36 16.71
CA GLY A 67 10.41 15.21 17.28
C GLY A 67 8.95 15.56 17.48
N SER A 68 8.07 14.61 17.25
CA SER A 68 6.64 14.80 17.49
C SER A 68 5.99 13.57 18.10
N TYR A 69 4.95 13.81 18.88
CA TYR A 69 4.02 12.80 19.33
C TYR A 69 2.60 13.26 19.01
N THR A 70 1.87 12.42 18.29
CA THR A 70 0.53 12.75 17.81
C THR A 70 -0.42 11.60 18.11
N VAL A 71 -1.61 11.94 18.60
CA VAL A 71 -2.73 11.01 18.67
C VAL A 71 -3.77 11.47 17.68
N VAL A 72 -4.23 10.56 16.82
CA VAL A 72 -5.33 10.79 15.88
C VAL A 72 -6.43 9.77 16.22
N ALA A 73 -7.67 10.19 16.15
CA ALA A 73 -8.80 9.31 16.35
C ALA A 73 -9.79 9.46 15.17
N SER A 74 -10.45 8.36 14.83
CA SER A 74 -11.52 8.33 13.84
C SER A 74 -12.71 7.56 14.37
N SER A 75 -13.92 8.00 14.00
CA SER A 75 -15.13 7.27 14.28
C SER A 75 -15.27 6.04 13.38
N PHE A 76 -16.07 5.09 13.80
CA PHE A 76 -16.48 3.92 13.02
C PHE A 76 -17.64 4.25 12.06
N ASP A 77 -18.07 3.28 11.24
CA ASP A 77 -19.18 3.44 10.30
C ASP A 77 -20.51 3.60 11.01
N ARG A 78 -21.50 4.19 10.31
CA ARG A 78 -22.84 4.39 10.86
C ARG A 78 -23.53 3.06 11.12
N TYR A 79 -24.44 3.05 12.09
CA TYR A 79 -25.32 1.94 12.43
C TYR A 79 -24.64 0.65 12.91
N LEU A 80 -23.36 0.69 13.24
CA LEU A 80 -22.68 -0.48 13.78
C LEU A 80 -23.06 -0.77 15.24
N THR A 81 -23.44 0.26 16.00
CA THR A 81 -23.91 0.13 17.39
C THR A 81 -25.40 -0.13 17.48
N ASN A 82 -26.17 0.28 16.48
CA ASN A 82 -27.62 0.11 16.43
C ASN A 82 -28.07 -0.09 14.97
N PRO A 83 -27.89 -1.31 14.42
CA PRO A 83 -28.30 -1.61 13.05
C PRO A 83 -29.83 -1.64 12.94
N GLY A 84 -30.33 -1.02 11.89
CA GLY A 84 -31.74 -1.09 11.53
C GLY A 84 -32.03 -2.29 10.61
N TYR A 85 -33.30 -2.51 10.33
CA TYR A 85 -33.71 -3.42 9.27
C TYR A 85 -33.30 -2.86 7.91
N GLU A 86 -32.87 -3.75 7.01
CA GLU A 86 -32.51 -3.40 5.63
C GLU A 86 -33.65 -3.79 4.68
N TYR A 87 -34.05 -2.85 3.79
CA TYR A 87 -35.03 -3.15 2.77
C TYR A 87 -34.36 -3.79 1.56
N ASN A 88 -34.67 -5.04 1.30
CA ASN A 88 -34.22 -5.73 0.10
C ASN A 88 -35.14 -5.43 -1.07
N ALA A 89 -34.65 -4.62 -2.01
CA ALA A 89 -35.45 -4.21 -3.19
C ALA A 89 -35.74 -5.38 -4.17
N GLN A 90 -34.99 -6.47 -4.10
CA GLN A 90 -35.21 -7.64 -4.98
C GLN A 90 -36.31 -8.54 -4.45
N THR A 91 -36.36 -8.75 -3.13
CA THR A 91 -37.36 -9.60 -2.46
C THR A 91 -38.59 -8.79 -1.99
N HIS A 92 -38.50 -7.46 -2.03
CA HIS A 92 -39.49 -6.51 -1.48
C HIS A 92 -39.82 -6.71 0.00
N ASN A 93 -38.85 -7.25 0.77
CA ASN A 93 -38.98 -7.53 2.18
C ASN A 93 -37.99 -6.71 3.03
N TRP A 94 -38.39 -6.47 4.28
CA TRP A 94 -37.47 -5.99 5.29
C TRP A 94 -36.72 -7.19 5.89
N GLU A 95 -35.41 -7.12 5.87
CA GLU A 95 -34.53 -8.16 6.37
C GLU A 95 -33.93 -7.75 7.73
N ASN A 96 -33.75 -8.73 8.60
CA ASN A 96 -33.04 -8.52 9.86
C ASN A 96 -31.56 -8.24 9.58
N PRO A 97 -30.90 -7.42 10.40
CA PRO A 97 -29.46 -7.25 10.31
C PRO A 97 -28.75 -8.60 10.52
N THR A 98 -27.83 -8.93 9.61
CA THR A 98 -27.06 -10.19 9.65
C THR A 98 -25.79 -10.08 10.50
N VAL A 99 -25.48 -8.86 10.95
CA VAL A 99 -24.30 -8.55 11.77
C VAL A 99 -24.74 -8.18 13.18
N TYR A 100 -24.25 -8.90 14.16
CA TYR A 100 -24.49 -8.57 15.58
C TYR A 100 -23.77 -7.27 15.93
N PRO A 101 -24.48 -6.26 16.49
CA PRO A 101 -23.88 -5.00 16.86
C PRO A 101 -22.96 -5.16 18.07
N MET A 102 -22.05 -4.24 18.25
CA MET A 102 -21.23 -4.14 19.45
C MET A 102 -21.66 -2.93 20.26
N ASP A 103 -22.00 -3.17 21.52
CA ASP A 103 -22.19 -2.10 22.49
C ASP A 103 -20.83 -1.49 22.87
N ASN A 104 -20.83 -0.23 23.29
CA ASN A 104 -19.65 0.44 23.84
C ASN A 104 -18.45 0.52 22.90
N MET A 105 -18.69 0.70 21.59
CA MET A 105 -17.64 0.94 20.60
C MET A 105 -16.83 2.19 20.93
N LYS A 106 -15.52 2.07 20.79
CA LYS A 106 -14.55 3.17 20.99
C LYS A 106 -14.07 3.68 19.64
N PRO A 107 -13.75 4.98 19.50
CA PRO A 107 -13.06 5.46 18.32
C PRO A 107 -11.74 4.71 18.07
N GLU A 108 -11.43 4.45 16.81
CA GLU A 108 -10.11 3.96 16.43
C GLU A 108 -9.07 5.03 16.75
N LYS A 109 -7.96 4.66 17.37
CA LYS A 109 -6.89 5.60 17.77
C LYS A 109 -5.55 5.18 17.19
N THR A 110 -4.92 6.09 16.49
CA THR A 110 -3.53 5.96 16.06
C THR A 110 -2.65 6.87 16.90
N LYS A 111 -1.66 6.27 17.56
CA LYS A 111 -0.62 6.96 18.34
C LYS A 111 0.67 6.88 17.56
N SER A 112 1.25 8.01 17.21
CA SER A 112 2.48 8.10 16.43
C SER A 112 3.53 8.92 17.13
N TRP A 113 4.77 8.56 16.95
CA TRP A 113 5.90 9.43 17.25
C TRP A 113 6.88 9.41 16.07
N GLU A 114 7.53 10.52 15.88
CA GLU A 114 8.46 10.75 14.80
C GLU A 114 9.70 11.48 15.32
N ILE A 115 10.85 11.14 14.75
CA ILE A 115 12.10 11.88 14.93
C ILE A 115 12.65 12.17 13.55
N GLY A 116 12.96 13.42 13.29
CA GLY A 116 13.48 13.88 12.01
C GLY A 116 14.72 14.72 12.14
N LEU A 117 15.54 14.66 11.12
CA LEU A 117 16.78 15.44 10.96
C LEU A 117 16.76 16.13 9.59
N ASN A 118 16.95 17.45 9.58
CA ASN A 118 17.18 18.21 8.36
C ASN A 118 18.58 18.77 8.40
N LEU A 119 19.36 18.48 7.37
CA LEU A 119 20.71 19.02 7.19
C LEU A 119 20.83 19.72 5.83
N LYS A 120 21.53 20.87 5.82
CA LYS A 120 22.06 21.43 4.59
C LYS A 120 23.57 21.61 4.77
N PHE A 121 24.30 21.25 3.74
CA PHE A 121 25.76 21.28 3.83
C PHE A 121 26.37 21.64 2.48
N TRP A 122 27.66 21.99 2.53
CA TRP A 122 28.44 22.41 1.39
C TRP A 122 27.81 23.59 0.65
N GLU A 123 27.69 24.73 1.35
CA GLU A 123 27.07 25.96 0.82
C GLU A 123 25.62 25.77 0.34
N ASN A 124 24.85 24.92 1.03
CA ASN A 124 23.49 24.51 0.68
C ASN A 124 23.34 23.73 -0.64
N ARG A 125 24.43 23.22 -1.21
CA ARG A 125 24.37 22.36 -2.42
C ARG A 125 23.69 21.03 -2.15
N PHE A 126 23.90 20.50 -0.95
CA PHE A 126 23.26 19.27 -0.51
C PHE A 126 22.25 19.55 0.59
N ASN A 127 21.13 18.85 0.53
CA ASN A 127 20.14 18.79 1.60
C ASN A 127 19.78 17.34 1.90
N LEU A 128 19.70 17.02 3.17
CA LEU A 128 19.25 15.72 3.68
C LEU A 128 18.06 15.93 4.59
N ASP A 129 16.96 15.23 4.33
CA ASP A 129 15.86 15.05 5.25
C ASP A 129 15.78 13.56 5.60
N ALA A 130 15.82 13.23 6.88
CA ALA A 130 15.72 11.88 7.37
C ALA A 130 14.67 11.84 8.47
N THR A 131 13.69 10.95 8.35
CA THR A 131 12.62 10.79 9.33
C THR A 131 12.46 9.32 9.66
N TYR A 132 12.50 8.99 10.95
CA TYR A 132 12.07 7.71 11.48
C TYR A 132 10.75 7.90 12.21
N TYR A 133 9.79 7.02 11.94
CA TYR A 133 8.47 7.06 12.57
C TYR A 133 8.04 5.69 13.08
N ARG A 134 7.17 5.72 14.07
CA ARG A 134 6.43 4.54 14.54
C ARG A 134 5.02 4.95 14.96
N SER A 135 4.05 4.24 14.43
CA SER A 135 2.64 4.41 14.75
C SER A 135 2.01 3.10 15.20
N ASN A 136 1.06 3.21 16.12
CA ASN A 136 0.25 2.09 16.58
C ASN A 136 -1.22 2.46 16.46
N THR A 137 -1.97 1.69 15.69
CA THR A 137 -3.41 1.83 15.53
C THR A 137 -4.13 0.83 16.43
N LEU A 138 -5.00 1.33 17.28
CA LEU A 138 -5.72 0.61 18.32
C LEU A 138 -7.23 0.66 18.07
N ASN A 139 -7.99 -0.32 18.57
CA ASN A 139 -9.44 -0.41 18.48
C ASN A 139 -9.96 -0.49 17.04
N GLN A 140 -9.23 -1.16 16.14
CA GLN A 140 -9.72 -1.37 14.79
C GLN A 140 -11.00 -2.19 14.81
N THR A 141 -11.99 -1.75 14.04
CA THR A 141 -13.28 -2.43 13.93
C THR A 141 -13.18 -3.55 12.93
N CYS A 142 -13.47 -4.77 13.35
CA CYS A 142 -13.44 -5.98 12.54
C CYS A 142 -14.79 -6.68 12.61
N LYS A 143 -15.14 -7.42 11.54
CA LYS A 143 -16.29 -8.33 11.51
C LYS A 143 -15.77 -9.75 11.60
N VAL A 144 -16.23 -10.49 12.61
CA VAL A 144 -15.84 -11.89 12.82
C VAL A 144 -17.04 -12.79 12.56
N ASP A 145 -16.80 -13.98 12.00
CA ASP A 145 -17.84 -14.96 11.79
C ASP A 145 -18.29 -15.56 13.14
N ILE A 146 -19.59 -15.68 13.34
CA ILE A 146 -20.19 -16.32 14.50
C ILE A 146 -21.17 -17.41 14.06
N PRO A 147 -21.47 -18.38 14.93
CA PRO A 147 -22.42 -19.45 14.58
C PRO A 147 -23.79 -18.87 14.19
N SER A 148 -24.32 -19.30 13.06
CA SER A 148 -25.61 -18.83 12.53
C SER A 148 -26.79 -19.18 13.45
N SER A 149 -26.61 -20.11 14.40
CA SER A 149 -27.59 -20.42 15.47
C SER A 149 -27.87 -19.23 16.39
N SER A 150 -27.01 -18.19 16.39
CA SER A 150 -27.24 -16.93 17.09
C SER A 150 -28.26 -16.00 16.41
N GLY A 151 -28.70 -16.34 15.20
CA GLY A 151 -29.52 -15.46 14.35
C GLY A 151 -28.72 -14.42 13.56
N TYR A 152 -27.40 -14.43 13.69
CA TYR A 152 -26.47 -13.54 12.99
C TYR A 152 -25.36 -14.34 12.32
N ASN A 153 -24.78 -13.83 11.25
CA ASN A 153 -23.67 -14.48 10.57
C ASN A 153 -22.30 -13.95 11.03
N LYS A 154 -22.29 -12.70 11.49
CA LYS A 154 -21.08 -11.99 11.93
C LYS A 154 -21.34 -11.18 13.18
N ALA A 155 -20.30 -10.96 13.97
CA ALA A 155 -20.31 -9.99 15.06
C ALA A 155 -19.26 -8.90 14.80
N ILE A 156 -19.56 -7.68 15.25
CA ILE A 156 -18.59 -6.59 15.28
C ILE A 156 -17.76 -6.74 16.54
N VAL A 157 -16.44 -6.68 16.37
CA VAL A 157 -15.47 -6.62 17.46
C VAL A 157 -14.52 -5.47 17.24
N GLN A 158 -14.13 -4.81 18.31
CA GLN A 158 -13.03 -3.85 18.27
C GLN A 158 -11.80 -4.48 18.87
N ALA A 159 -10.85 -4.70 17.99
CA ALA A 159 -9.69 -5.46 18.34
C ALA A 159 -8.46 -4.87 17.66
N GLY A 160 -7.36 -5.34 18.11
CA GLY A 160 -6.13 -5.14 17.40
C GLY A 160 -5.27 -4.00 17.90
N ASN A 161 -4.01 -4.25 17.66
CA ASN A 161 -2.94 -3.28 17.68
C ASN A 161 -2.09 -3.56 16.46
N VAL A 162 -2.16 -2.67 15.47
CA VAL A 162 -1.33 -2.73 14.28
C VAL A 162 -0.26 -1.67 14.37
N GLN A 163 0.99 -2.09 14.26
CA GLN A 163 2.15 -1.22 14.28
C GLN A 163 2.67 -1.01 12.87
N ASN A 164 2.92 0.24 12.51
CA ASN A 164 3.75 0.64 11.38
C ASN A 164 4.98 1.35 11.90
N GLN A 165 6.13 1.06 11.32
CA GLN A 165 7.36 1.78 11.59
C GLN A 165 8.17 1.87 10.31
N GLY A 166 8.86 3.00 10.11
CA GLY A 166 9.55 3.22 8.86
C GLY A 166 10.62 4.26 8.93
N LEU A 167 11.37 4.30 7.83
CA LEU A 167 12.42 5.27 7.57
C LEU A 167 12.13 5.95 6.23
N GLU A 168 12.17 7.27 6.24
CA GLU A 168 12.06 8.11 5.04
C GLU A 168 13.31 8.95 4.93
N LEU A 169 13.94 8.90 3.76
CA LEU A 169 15.13 9.67 3.44
C LEU A 169 14.91 10.46 2.14
N ALA A 170 15.30 11.71 2.13
CA ALA A 170 15.38 12.51 0.92
C ALA A 170 16.76 13.20 0.88
N LEU A 171 17.50 12.93 -0.21
CA LEU A 171 18.79 13.54 -0.48
C LEU A 171 18.69 14.41 -1.74
N GLY A 172 18.83 15.71 -1.56
CA GLY A 172 18.83 16.68 -2.64
C GLY A 172 20.23 17.22 -2.93
N PHE A 173 20.48 17.49 -4.19
CA PHE A 173 21.65 18.19 -4.69
C PHE A 173 21.22 19.29 -5.67
N ASN A 174 21.79 20.48 -5.57
CA ASN A 174 21.53 21.58 -6.48
C ASN A 174 22.77 22.44 -6.65
N ASP A 175 23.24 22.57 -7.87
CA ASP A 175 24.37 23.43 -8.20
C ASP A 175 24.32 23.96 -9.64
N LYS A 176 25.13 24.97 -9.91
CA LYS A 176 25.22 25.63 -11.20
C LYS A 176 26.68 25.94 -11.57
N TRP A 177 27.13 25.48 -12.74
CA TRP A 177 28.50 25.67 -13.26
C TRP A 177 28.47 26.23 -14.69
N ALA A 178 29.06 27.36 -14.91
CA ALA A 178 29.23 27.92 -16.27
C ALA A 178 27.94 27.90 -17.13
N GLY A 179 26.78 28.12 -16.50
CA GLY A 179 25.48 28.09 -17.18
C GLY A 179 24.81 26.71 -17.30
N PHE A 180 25.45 25.63 -16.88
CA PHE A 180 24.83 24.33 -16.69
C PHE A 180 24.32 24.24 -15.23
N GLY A 181 23.06 23.95 -15.05
CA GLY A 181 22.45 23.68 -13.75
C GLY A 181 22.06 22.24 -13.61
N TRP A 182 22.31 21.65 -12.45
CA TRP A 182 21.87 20.32 -12.08
C TRP A 182 21.16 20.34 -10.74
N SER A 183 19.93 19.88 -10.72
CA SER A 183 19.15 19.63 -9.51
C SER A 183 18.76 18.17 -9.47
N SER A 184 19.05 17.48 -8.39
CA SER A 184 18.78 16.06 -8.19
C SER A 184 18.13 15.85 -6.84
N ASN A 185 17.13 14.97 -6.77
CA ASN A 185 16.51 14.57 -5.52
C ASN A 185 16.27 13.05 -5.53
N ALA A 186 16.92 12.36 -4.60
CA ALA A 186 16.74 10.93 -4.38
C ALA A 186 15.91 10.71 -3.11
N THR A 187 14.89 9.88 -3.19
CA THR A 187 14.04 9.50 -2.06
C THR A 187 14.11 8.01 -1.80
N PHE A 188 14.10 7.63 -0.54
CA PHE A 188 14.01 6.25 -0.07
C PHE A 188 12.93 6.17 0.98
N THR A 189 11.99 5.21 0.85
CA THR A 189 10.96 4.97 1.85
C THR A 189 10.89 3.48 2.18
N LEU A 190 10.86 3.18 3.47
CA LEU A 190 10.69 1.84 4.01
C LEU A 190 9.61 1.88 5.08
N ASN A 191 8.62 0.99 4.97
CA ASN A 191 7.62 0.75 6.00
C ASN A 191 7.62 -0.73 6.39
N ARG A 192 7.50 -1.00 7.69
CA ARG A 192 7.29 -2.35 8.24
C ARG A 192 5.99 -2.35 9.03
N ASN A 193 5.03 -3.07 8.50
CA ASN A 193 3.75 -3.31 9.16
C ASN A 193 3.83 -4.57 10.02
N LYS A 194 3.23 -4.53 11.21
CA LYS A 194 3.15 -5.70 12.10
C LYS A 194 1.85 -5.70 12.89
N VAL A 195 1.11 -6.77 12.79
CA VAL A 195 -0.04 -7.05 13.66
C VAL A 195 0.51 -7.47 15.02
N LYS A 196 0.36 -6.60 16.04
CA LYS A 196 0.81 -6.88 17.41
C LYS A 196 -0.19 -7.71 18.18
N ARG A 197 -1.46 -7.52 17.88
CA ARG A 197 -2.59 -8.18 18.52
C ARG A 197 -3.78 -8.14 17.59
N LEU A 198 -4.48 -9.25 17.44
CA LEU A 198 -5.72 -9.32 16.65
C LEU A 198 -6.94 -8.97 17.52
N ALA A 199 -7.39 -9.86 18.35
CA ALA A 199 -8.58 -9.67 19.15
C ALA A 199 -8.34 -10.22 20.57
N SER A 200 -7.79 -9.43 21.46
CA SER A 200 -7.67 -9.87 22.83
C SER A 200 -8.45 -8.93 23.76
N GLY A 201 -9.26 -9.53 24.62
CA GLY A 201 -10.11 -8.83 25.56
C GLY A 201 -11.46 -8.40 24.99
N SER A 202 -11.77 -8.74 23.75
CA SER A 202 -13.14 -8.69 23.23
C SER A 202 -13.90 -9.93 23.71
N VAL A 203 -15.15 -9.73 24.05
CA VAL A 203 -16.05 -10.81 24.50
C VAL A 203 -17.02 -11.09 23.37
N ASN A 204 -17.27 -12.36 23.08
CA ASN A 204 -18.33 -12.75 22.17
C ASN A 204 -19.67 -12.28 22.75
N PRO A 205 -20.37 -11.35 22.08
CA PRO A 205 -21.56 -10.75 22.66
C PRO A 205 -22.72 -11.75 22.82
N VAL A 206 -22.64 -12.91 22.15
CA VAL A 206 -23.69 -13.95 22.20
C VAL A 206 -23.38 -14.99 23.28
N THR A 207 -22.13 -15.44 23.38
CA THR A 207 -21.75 -16.52 24.32
C THR A 207 -21.18 -16.00 25.65
N GLY A 208 -20.77 -14.72 25.71
CA GLY A 208 -20.09 -14.16 26.88
C GLY A 208 -18.64 -14.61 27.05
N GLU A 209 -18.12 -15.42 26.12
CA GLU A 209 -16.76 -15.93 26.18
C GLU A 209 -15.75 -14.97 25.59
N ALA A 210 -14.52 -14.96 26.10
CA ALA A 210 -13.44 -14.18 25.52
C ALA A 210 -13.13 -14.68 24.09
N ILE A 211 -13.14 -13.75 23.13
CA ILE A 211 -12.71 -14.05 21.76
C ILE A 211 -11.19 -14.16 21.78
N GLN A 212 -10.69 -15.36 21.57
CA GLN A 212 -9.29 -15.60 21.23
C GLN A 212 -9.21 -15.84 19.73
N MET A 213 -8.44 -14.99 19.04
CA MET A 213 -8.31 -15.05 17.60
C MET A 213 -6.83 -15.05 17.25
N ASP A 214 -6.32 -16.20 16.85
CA ASP A 214 -4.94 -16.36 16.43
C ASP A 214 -4.75 -15.91 14.97
N GLU A 215 -5.83 -16.00 14.16
CA GLU A 215 -5.86 -15.59 12.77
C GLU A 215 -7.21 -14.95 12.40
N MET A 216 -7.21 -14.01 11.48
CA MET A 216 -8.41 -13.41 10.92
C MET A 216 -8.35 -13.43 9.39
N ASN A 217 -9.33 -14.10 8.78
CA ASN A 217 -9.48 -14.11 7.34
C ASN A 217 -10.08 -12.78 6.87
N VAL A 218 -9.37 -12.08 5.98
CA VAL A 218 -9.81 -10.78 5.45
C VAL A 218 -10.55 -10.95 4.14
N GLY A 219 -10.00 -11.73 3.22
CA GLY A 219 -10.61 -11.96 1.93
C GLY A 219 -9.71 -12.67 0.94
N TRP A 220 -10.33 -13.14 -0.13
CA TRP A 220 -9.65 -13.77 -1.27
C TRP A 220 -9.24 -12.69 -2.28
N LEU A 221 -8.05 -12.84 -2.87
CA LEU A 221 -7.56 -11.96 -3.93
C LEU A 221 -8.17 -12.28 -5.31
N GLY A 222 -9.22 -13.07 -5.34
CA GLY A 222 -9.92 -13.52 -6.54
C GLY A 222 -11.01 -14.54 -6.20
N LYS A 223 -11.14 -15.61 -7.01
CA LYS A 223 -12.14 -16.65 -6.78
C LYS A 223 -11.93 -17.32 -5.42
N GLU A 224 -13.01 -17.43 -4.66
CA GLU A 224 -13.04 -18.08 -3.35
C GLU A 224 -12.53 -19.54 -3.44
N ASN A 225 -11.79 -19.96 -2.42
CA ASN A 225 -11.17 -21.30 -2.29
C ASN A 225 -10.12 -21.65 -3.34
N VAL A 226 -9.78 -20.76 -4.26
CA VAL A 226 -8.79 -20.98 -5.33
C VAL A 226 -7.69 -19.94 -5.27
N ALA A 227 -8.06 -18.66 -5.26
CA ALA A 227 -7.12 -17.54 -5.24
C ALA A 227 -6.33 -17.49 -3.92
N PRO A 228 -5.20 -16.77 -3.88
CA PRO A 228 -4.53 -16.46 -2.63
C PRO A 228 -5.46 -15.68 -1.68
N ARG A 229 -5.26 -15.86 -0.40
CA ARG A 229 -6.06 -15.21 0.64
C ARG A 229 -5.17 -14.35 1.54
N VAL A 230 -5.69 -13.20 1.94
CA VAL A 230 -5.07 -12.39 3.00
C VAL A 230 -5.56 -12.90 4.35
N ILE A 231 -4.63 -13.31 5.21
CA ILE A 231 -4.91 -13.78 6.56
C ILE A 231 -4.03 -12.96 7.51
N LEU A 232 -4.66 -12.29 8.47
CA LEU A 232 -3.97 -11.59 9.53
C LEU A 232 -3.62 -12.57 10.63
N THR A 233 -2.37 -12.59 11.05
CA THR A 233 -1.89 -13.37 12.19
C THR A 233 -1.11 -12.47 13.13
N GLU A 234 -1.11 -12.77 14.42
CA GLU A 234 -0.27 -12.03 15.37
C GLU A 234 1.20 -12.22 15.02
N GLY A 235 1.93 -11.13 14.96
CA GLY A 235 3.35 -11.11 14.53
C GLY A 235 3.56 -11.00 13.03
N GLY A 236 2.54 -11.24 12.20
CA GLY A 236 2.54 -11.07 10.75
C GLY A 236 2.30 -9.64 10.28
N SER A 237 2.20 -9.45 8.96
CA SER A 237 1.77 -8.20 8.31
C SER A 237 0.27 -8.24 8.00
N MET A 238 -0.34 -7.06 7.88
CA MET A 238 -1.73 -6.94 7.40
C MET A 238 -1.92 -7.37 5.95
N THR A 239 -0.86 -7.56 5.21
CA THR A 239 -0.86 -7.93 3.79
C THR A 239 -0.26 -9.32 3.53
N ASP A 240 -0.13 -10.13 4.57
CA ASP A 240 0.38 -11.49 4.45
C ASP A 240 -0.56 -12.35 3.59
N ILE A 241 0.03 -13.03 2.60
CA ILE A 241 -0.68 -13.85 1.63
C ILE A 241 -0.46 -15.33 1.92
N TYR A 242 -1.54 -16.08 1.86
CA TYR A 242 -1.59 -17.52 2.08
C TYR A 242 -2.25 -18.23 0.90
N VAL A 243 -1.83 -19.46 0.66
CA VAL A 243 -2.43 -20.37 -0.31
C VAL A 243 -2.81 -21.69 0.36
N TYR A 244 -3.92 -22.26 -0.06
CA TYR A 244 -4.43 -23.54 0.46
C TYR A 244 -4.00 -24.72 -0.41
N ASN A 245 -4.00 -24.52 -1.72
CA ASN A 245 -3.71 -25.59 -2.67
C ASN A 245 -2.21 -25.67 -2.94
N GLN A 246 -1.71 -26.90 -2.99
CA GLN A 246 -0.33 -27.21 -3.33
C GLN A 246 -0.27 -28.38 -4.33
N LEU A 247 0.77 -28.38 -5.16
CA LEU A 247 1.04 -29.54 -6.00
C LEU A 247 1.44 -30.73 -5.12
N THR A 248 0.74 -31.84 -5.28
CA THR A 248 1.04 -33.07 -4.55
C THR A 248 2.37 -33.65 -5.04
N LYS A 249 3.27 -33.97 -4.10
CA LYS A 249 4.57 -34.55 -4.40
C LYS A 249 4.66 -35.96 -3.84
N ASP A 250 5.49 -36.81 -4.48
CA ASP A 250 5.90 -38.09 -3.95
C ASP A 250 7.02 -37.96 -2.90
N ASN A 251 7.47 -39.10 -2.34
CA ASN A 251 8.53 -39.11 -1.35
C ASN A 251 9.91 -38.65 -1.89
N ASN A 252 10.09 -38.62 -3.19
CA ASN A 252 11.31 -38.17 -3.88
C ASN A 252 11.21 -36.66 -4.28
N GLY A 253 10.09 -36.00 -3.99
CA GLY A 253 9.84 -34.60 -4.35
C GLY A 253 9.29 -34.37 -5.76
N ASN A 254 9.01 -35.45 -6.53
CA ASN A 254 8.43 -35.34 -7.85
C ASN A 254 6.94 -34.97 -7.77
N ILE A 255 6.45 -34.17 -8.69
CA ILE A 255 5.03 -33.86 -8.80
C ILE A 255 4.27 -35.10 -9.20
N LYS A 256 3.23 -35.48 -8.44
CA LYS A 256 2.38 -36.61 -8.78
C LYS A 256 1.55 -36.29 -10.03
N VAL A 257 1.64 -37.17 -11.01
CA VAL A 257 0.83 -37.16 -12.22
C VAL A 257 0.07 -38.49 -12.26
N ASP A 258 -1.24 -38.42 -12.44
CA ASP A 258 -2.07 -39.64 -12.51
C ASP A 258 -1.94 -40.37 -13.86
N GLN A 259 -2.56 -41.51 -13.99
CA GLN A 259 -2.53 -42.32 -15.22
C GLN A 259 -3.16 -41.61 -16.42
N ASN A 260 -4.01 -40.61 -16.17
CA ASN A 260 -4.65 -39.78 -17.19
C ASN A 260 -3.81 -38.53 -17.54
N GLY A 261 -2.68 -38.32 -16.90
CA GLY A 261 -1.81 -37.16 -17.09
C GLY A 261 -2.24 -35.90 -16.34
N ASN A 262 -3.14 -36.01 -15.34
CA ASN A 262 -3.52 -34.87 -14.52
C ASN A 262 -2.53 -34.70 -13.34
N LEU A 263 -2.23 -33.48 -12.99
CA LEU A 263 -1.41 -33.19 -11.82
C LEU A 263 -2.23 -33.36 -10.53
N GLY A 264 -1.59 -33.92 -9.53
CA GLY A 264 -2.17 -33.99 -8.19
C GLY A 264 -2.16 -32.63 -7.53
N ILE A 265 -3.31 -32.13 -7.09
CA ILE A 265 -3.43 -30.98 -6.19
C ILE A 265 -3.96 -31.46 -4.86
N THR A 266 -3.30 -31.04 -3.79
CA THR A 266 -3.75 -31.26 -2.42
C THR A 266 -4.24 -29.94 -1.86
N SER A 267 -5.51 -29.87 -1.49
CA SER A 267 -6.04 -28.78 -0.69
C SER A 267 -5.76 -29.08 0.78
N SER A 268 -5.18 -28.13 1.47
CA SER A 268 -4.89 -28.24 2.90
C SER A 268 -5.87 -27.37 3.69
N ASN A 269 -6.37 -27.88 4.81
CA ASN A 269 -7.12 -27.06 5.75
C ASN A 269 -6.22 -26.02 6.45
N THR A 270 -4.91 -26.23 6.41
CA THR A 270 -3.92 -25.30 6.96
C THR A 270 -3.28 -24.52 5.81
N PRO A 271 -3.53 -23.22 5.70
CA PRO A 271 -2.94 -22.40 4.64
C PRO A 271 -1.44 -22.21 4.85
N VAL A 272 -0.72 -22.06 3.74
CA VAL A 272 0.73 -21.84 3.75
C VAL A 272 1.01 -20.38 3.37
N LYS A 273 1.72 -19.67 4.24
CA LYS A 273 2.19 -18.31 3.94
C LYS A 273 3.19 -18.34 2.78
N VAL A 274 2.95 -17.50 1.77
CA VAL A 274 3.81 -17.42 0.56
C VAL A 274 4.52 -16.09 0.43
N GLY A 275 4.13 -15.08 1.19
CA GLY A 275 4.73 -13.75 1.21
C GLY A 275 3.74 -12.68 1.66
N ASN A 276 3.95 -11.45 1.21
CA ASN A 276 3.06 -10.32 1.46
C ASN A 276 2.99 -9.40 0.23
N LEU A 277 2.03 -8.45 0.24
CA LEU A 277 1.85 -7.47 -0.83
C LEU A 277 2.74 -6.22 -0.66
N ASP A 278 3.31 -6.00 0.53
CA ASP A 278 4.06 -4.79 0.84
C ASP A 278 5.41 -4.76 0.13
N ALA A 279 5.82 -3.58 -0.31
CA ALA A 279 7.19 -3.38 -0.77
C ALA A 279 8.18 -3.47 0.42
N ASP A 280 9.37 -4.01 0.16
CA ASP A 280 10.48 -3.92 1.11
C ASP A 280 10.94 -2.48 1.26
N PHE A 281 11.03 -1.76 0.15
CA PHE A 281 11.28 -0.32 0.09
C PHE A 281 10.93 0.23 -1.29
N ASN A 282 10.76 1.56 -1.35
CA ASN A 282 10.58 2.29 -2.60
C ASN A 282 11.72 3.30 -2.76
N LEU A 283 12.12 3.54 -4.01
CA LEU A 283 13.08 4.55 -4.42
C LEU A 283 12.45 5.48 -5.45
N GLY A 284 12.74 6.75 -5.32
CA GLY A 284 12.47 7.76 -6.33
C GLY A 284 13.74 8.54 -6.65
N TRP A 285 13.95 8.89 -7.91
CA TRP A 285 15.07 9.72 -8.31
C TRP A 285 14.65 10.70 -9.39
N THR A 286 14.63 11.97 -9.04
CA THR A 286 14.26 13.08 -9.91
C THR A 286 15.50 13.89 -10.24
N ASN A 287 15.70 14.18 -11.52
CA ASN A 287 16.80 15.02 -12.00
C ASN A 287 16.29 16.10 -12.95
N HIS A 288 16.84 17.28 -12.82
CA HIS A 288 16.67 18.38 -13.76
C HIS A 288 18.04 18.90 -14.20
N PHE A 289 18.22 18.98 -15.49
CA PHE A 289 19.43 19.50 -16.12
C PHE A 289 19.06 20.73 -16.94
N THR A 290 19.64 21.87 -16.60
CA THR A 290 19.37 23.14 -17.31
C THR A 290 20.61 23.62 -18.02
N TYR A 291 20.48 23.99 -19.32
CA TYR A 291 21.57 24.59 -20.07
C TYR A 291 21.02 25.46 -21.20
N LYS A 292 21.43 26.74 -21.23
CA LYS A 292 21.09 27.70 -22.31
C LYS A 292 19.61 27.71 -22.73
N GLY A 293 18.70 27.67 -21.75
CA GLY A 293 17.25 27.70 -21.98
C GLY A 293 16.63 26.31 -22.19
N ILE A 294 17.42 25.25 -22.30
CA ILE A 294 16.95 23.87 -22.27
C ILE A 294 16.80 23.44 -20.81
N ASP A 295 15.70 22.75 -20.49
CA ASP A 295 15.47 22.09 -19.23
C ASP A 295 15.04 20.64 -19.50
N LEU A 296 15.85 19.68 -19.07
CA LEU A 296 15.61 18.25 -19.20
C LEU A 296 15.27 17.70 -17.80
N GLY A 297 14.05 17.17 -17.65
CA GLY A 297 13.59 16.49 -16.45
C GLY A 297 13.56 14.97 -16.65
N VAL A 298 14.08 14.22 -15.70
CA VAL A 298 14.09 12.74 -15.68
C VAL A 298 13.62 12.26 -14.32
N VAL A 299 12.59 11.41 -14.30
CA VAL A 299 12.08 10.81 -13.07
C VAL A 299 12.12 9.29 -13.20
N LEU A 300 12.86 8.67 -12.30
CA LEU A 300 12.93 7.23 -12.14
C LEU A 300 12.23 6.82 -10.85
N SER A 301 11.55 5.69 -10.86
CA SER A 301 10.99 5.07 -9.66
C SER A 301 11.34 3.59 -9.62
N ALA A 302 11.50 3.06 -8.41
CA ALA A 302 11.66 1.64 -8.18
C ALA A 302 10.85 1.22 -6.95
N ARG A 303 10.14 0.12 -7.09
CA ARG A 303 9.52 -0.63 -6.00
C ARG A 303 10.28 -1.94 -5.88
N VAL A 304 10.74 -2.27 -4.68
CA VAL A 304 11.47 -3.51 -4.42
C VAL A 304 10.72 -4.35 -3.40
N GLY A 305 10.55 -5.62 -3.71
CA GLY A 305 9.82 -6.56 -2.84
C GLY A 305 8.30 -6.55 -3.05
N GLY A 306 7.63 -7.38 -2.26
CA GLY A 306 6.20 -7.66 -2.37
C GLY A 306 5.85 -8.63 -3.48
N LEU A 307 4.63 -9.16 -3.40
CA LEU A 307 4.04 -10.04 -4.40
C LEU A 307 2.93 -9.34 -5.15
N ALA A 308 2.71 -9.77 -6.38
CA ALA A 308 1.56 -9.42 -7.20
C ALA A 308 0.88 -10.71 -7.69
N TYR A 309 -0.44 -10.74 -7.70
CA TYR A 309 -1.24 -11.87 -8.14
C TYR A 309 -1.97 -11.55 -9.44
N SER A 310 -1.87 -12.44 -10.44
CA SER A 310 -2.62 -12.33 -11.68
C SER A 310 -3.71 -13.40 -11.77
N ALA A 311 -4.94 -13.02 -11.49
CA ALA A 311 -6.10 -13.83 -11.81
C ALA A 311 -6.33 -13.88 -13.31
N THR A 312 -6.01 -12.80 -14.04
CA THR A 312 -6.09 -12.73 -15.50
C THR A 312 -5.29 -13.84 -16.15
N GLN A 313 -4.00 -13.98 -15.82
CA GLN A 313 -3.14 -15.01 -16.39
C GLN A 313 -3.68 -16.41 -16.06
N GLY A 314 -4.13 -16.61 -14.83
CA GLY A 314 -4.70 -17.89 -14.41
C GLY A 314 -5.94 -18.30 -15.20
N ILE A 315 -6.81 -17.35 -15.51
CA ILE A 315 -8.02 -17.56 -16.30
C ILE A 315 -7.65 -17.81 -17.78
N LEU A 316 -6.76 -17.00 -18.35
CA LEU A 316 -6.32 -17.17 -19.73
C LEU A 316 -5.62 -18.52 -19.95
N ASP A 317 -4.80 -18.94 -19.00
CA ASP A 317 -4.13 -20.25 -19.03
C ASP A 317 -5.14 -21.40 -18.95
N TYR A 318 -6.10 -21.30 -18.05
CA TYR A 318 -7.15 -22.31 -17.89
C TYR A 318 -7.93 -22.55 -19.17
N TYR A 319 -8.28 -21.47 -19.89
CA TYR A 319 -8.98 -21.57 -21.17
C TYR A 319 -8.05 -21.79 -22.37
N GLY A 320 -6.74 -21.87 -22.15
CA GLY A 320 -5.75 -22.12 -23.21
C GLY A 320 -5.58 -21.00 -24.23
N VAL A 321 -5.93 -19.76 -23.86
CA VAL A 321 -5.88 -18.59 -24.77
C VAL A 321 -4.70 -17.65 -24.47
N SER A 322 -3.83 -18.02 -23.54
CA SER A 322 -2.59 -17.29 -23.27
C SER A 322 -1.47 -17.69 -24.23
N GLU A 323 -0.47 -16.80 -24.40
CA GLU A 323 0.75 -17.09 -25.15
C GLU A 323 1.53 -18.25 -24.53
N THR A 324 1.58 -18.33 -23.20
CA THR A 324 2.25 -19.41 -22.46
C THR A 324 1.60 -20.76 -22.74
N SER A 325 0.28 -20.84 -22.75
CA SER A 325 -0.45 -22.08 -23.05
C SER A 325 -0.34 -22.46 -24.53
N ALA A 326 -0.29 -21.47 -25.44
CA ALA A 326 -0.06 -21.72 -26.88
C ALA A 326 1.34 -22.30 -27.11
N THR A 327 2.38 -21.66 -26.57
CA THR A 327 3.76 -22.13 -26.65
C THR A 327 3.93 -23.53 -26.08
N ALA A 328 3.25 -23.84 -24.98
CA ALA A 328 3.28 -25.19 -24.40
C ALA A 328 2.67 -26.24 -25.34
N ARG A 329 1.56 -25.92 -26.01
CA ARG A 329 0.96 -26.83 -27.02
C ARG A 329 1.92 -27.07 -28.21
N ASP A 330 2.55 -25.98 -28.71
CA ASP A 330 3.48 -26.07 -29.84
C ASP A 330 4.73 -26.90 -29.48
N ASN A 331 5.14 -26.89 -28.22
CA ASN A 331 6.25 -27.69 -27.70
C ASN A 331 5.86 -29.12 -27.29
N GLY A 332 4.61 -29.55 -27.53
CA GLY A 332 4.13 -30.89 -27.20
C GLY A 332 3.80 -31.12 -25.72
N GLY A 333 3.65 -30.04 -24.92
CA GLY A 333 3.29 -30.09 -23.52
C GLY A 333 4.25 -29.37 -22.59
N ILE A 334 4.12 -29.65 -21.31
CA ILE A 334 4.97 -29.10 -20.24
C ILE A 334 5.86 -30.21 -19.67
N PRO A 335 7.19 -29.98 -19.58
CA PRO A 335 8.09 -30.95 -18.97
C PRO A 335 7.87 -31.00 -17.46
N ILE A 336 7.49 -32.19 -16.94
CA ILE A 336 7.30 -32.44 -15.50
C ILE A 336 8.04 -33.72 -15.13
N ASN A 337 8.87 -33.62 -14.09
CA ASN A 337 9.81 -34.68 -13.72
C ASN A 337 10.67 -35.09 -14.95
N ASN A 338 10.60 -36.35 -15.38
CA ASN A 338 11.32 -36.85 -16.56
C ASN A 338 10.37 -37.13 -17.75
N GLY A 339 9.17 -36.55 -17.75
CA GLY A 339 8.15 -36.75 -18.77
C GLY A 339 7.53 -35.46 -19.28
N MET A 340 6.60 -35.60 -20.20
CA MET A 340 5.80 -34.49 -20.74
C MET A 340 4.36 -34.65 -20.31
N VAL A 341 3.74 -33.57 -19.83
CA VAL A 341 2.32 -33.50 -19.50
C VAL A 341 1.63 -32.69 -20.57
N ASP A 342 0.48 -33.11 -21.02
CA ASP A 342 -0.35 -32.39 -21.98
C ASP A 342 -0.62 -30.95 -21.51
N ALA A 343 -0.46 -29.96 -22.37
CA ALA A 343 -0.59 -28.56 -22.03
C ALA A 343 -1.97 -28.19 -21.52
N GLN A 344 -3.05 -28.76 -22.09
CA GLN A 344 -4.41 -28.50 -21.64
C GLN A 344 -4.61 -29.02 -20.21
N LYS A 345 -4.22 -30.26 -19.95
CA LYS A 345 -4.35 -30.90 -18.61
C LYS A 345 -3.55 -30.12 -17.56
N TYR A 346 -2.33 -29.72 -17.92
CA TYR A 346 -1.50 -28.91 -17.04
C TYR A 346 -2.20 -27.60 -16.67
N TYR A 347 -2.59 -26.77 -17.65
CA TYR A 347 -3.15 -25.47 -17.40
C TYR A 347 -4.57 -25.50 -16.83
N GLN A 348 -5.36 -26.51 -17.15
CA GLN A 348 -6.66 -26.72 -16.48
C GLN A 348 -6.50 -27.09 -15.01
N THR A 349 -5.42 -27.77 -14.64
CA THR A 349 -5.16 -28.11 -13.24
C THR A 349 -4.60 -26.93 -12.46
N ILE A 350 -3.61 -26.19 -12.98
CA ILE A 350 -2.99 -25.09 -12.24
C ILE A 350 -3.74 -23.77 -12.35
N GLY A 351 -4.53 -23.59 -13.41
CA GLY A 351 -5.33 -22.38 -13.64
C GLY A 351 -6.39 -22.16 -12.59
N THR A 352 -7.04 -21.02 -12.63
CA THR A 352 -8.02 -20.59 -11.61
C THR A 352 -9.41 -21.17 -11.82
N GLY A 353 -9.51 -22.35 -12.43
CA GLY A 353 -10.74 -23.15 -12.50
C GLY A 353 -11.17 -23.70 -11.13
N GLU A 354 -11.66 -24.92 -11.09
CA GLU A 354 -11.93 -25.62 -9.84
C GLU A 354 -10.65 -26.26 -9.31
N GLY A 355 -10.10 -25.73 -8.22
CA GLY A 355 -8.95 -26.31 -7.52
C GLY A 355 -7.56 -25.87 -7.95
N GLY A 356 -7.43 -24.74 -8.64
CA GLY A 356 -6.15 -24.22 -9.19
C GLY A 356 -5.01 -24.06 -8.18
N TYR A 357 -3.81 -23.93 -8.71
CA TYR A 357 -2.58 -23.71 -7.96
C TYR A 357 -2.18 -22.23 -7.98
N ALA A 358 -2.82 -21.42 -7.14
CA ALA A 358 -2.70 -19.97 -7.12
C ALA A 358 -1.26 -19.47 -6.95
N ARG A 359 -0.39 -20.23 -6.29
CA ARG A 359 1.03 -19.87 -6.10
C ARG A 359 1.76 -19.70 -7.43
N TYR A 360 1.33 -20.39 -8.48
CA TYR A 360 1.92 -20.28 -9.82
C TYR A 360 1.74 -18.88 -10.42
N TYR A 361 0.66 -18.20 -10.04
CA TYR A 361 0.29 -16.87 -10.54
C TYR A 361 0.67 -15.74 -9.60
N LEU A 362 1.54 -16.01 -8.62
CA LEU A 362 2.16 -15.03 -7.77
C LEU A 362 3.53 -14.64 -8.35
N TYR A 363 3.69 -13.37 -8.62
CA TYR A 363 4.87 -12.77 -9.21
C TYR A 363 5.53 -11.80 -8.23
N SER A 364 6.83 -11.54 -8.41
CA SER A 364 7.48 -10.44 -7.70
C SER A 364 6.91 -9.10 -8.18
N ALA A 365 6.51 -8.24 -7.25
CA ALA A 365 6.07 -6.88 -7.54
C ALA A 365 7.23 -5.90 -7.75
N THR A 366 8.48 -6.37 -7.66
CA THR A 366 9.66 -5.55 -7.93
C THR A 366 9.63 -5.02 -9.35
N ASN A 367 9.72 -3.71 -9.47
CA ASN A 367 9.79 -3.03 -10.76
C ASN A 367 10.66 -1.78 -10.69
N VAL A 368 11.24 -1.41 -11.83
CA VAL A 368 11.98 -0.16 -12.03
C VAL A 368 11.47 0.48 -13.31
N ARG A 369 11.12 1.76 -13.26
CA ARG A 369 10.54 2.44 -14.42
C ARG A 369 11.06 3.86 -14.63
N LEU A 370 11.10 4.26 -15.89
CA LEU A 370 11.19 5.66 -16.29
C LEU A 370 9.80 6.26 -16.21
N GLN A 371 9.55 6.95 -15.07
CA GLN A 371 8.24 7.48 -14.73
C GLN A 371 7.88 8.70 -15.57
N GLU A 372 8.85 9.61 -15.75
CA GLU A 372 8.66 10.82 -16.54
C GLU A 372 9.97 11.22 -17.23
N LEU A 373 9.83 11.70 -18.46
CA LEU A 373 10.86 12.40 -19.20
C LEU A 373 10.24 13.68 -19.76
N SER A 374 10.81 14.82 -19.43
CA SER A 374 10.34 16.11 -19.92
C SER A 374 11.48 16.90 -20.53
N LEU A 375 11.20 17.59 -21.64
CA LEU A 375 12.12 18.49 -22.28
C LEU A 375 11.42 19.83 -22.53
N ASN A 376 11.94 20.88 -21.94
CA ASN A 376 11.43 22.23 -22.09
C ASN A 376 12.50 23.12 -22.71
N TYR A 377 12.09 24.05 -23.54
CA TYR A 377 12.97 25.04 -24.13
C TYR A 377 12.38 26.45 -23.98
N THR A 378 13.10 27.30 -23.28
CA THR A 378 12.76 28.71 -23.12
C THR A 378 13.36 29.51 -24.26
N LEU A 379 12.50 30.06 -25.10
CA LEU A 379 12.88 30.84 -26.26
C LEU A 379 13.58 32.13 -25.85
N PRO A 380 14.56 32.64 -26.62
CA PRO A 380 15.24 33.87 -26.33
C PRO A 380 14.26 35.06 -26.25
N LYS A 381 14.26 35.82 -25.17
CA LYS A 381 13.38 36.99 -24.95
C LYS A 381 13.40 37.99 -26.12
N ARG A 382 14.54 38.13 -26.77
CA ARG A 382 14.72 39.02 -27.94
C ARG A 382 13.74 38.74 -29.07
N TRP A 383 13.28 37.49 -29.22
CA TRP A 383 12.29 37.12 -30.26
C TRP A 383 10.91 37.74 -29.99
N PHE A 384 10.64 38.06 -28.75
CA PHE A 384 9.39 38.66 -28.29
C PHE A 384 9.58 40.14 -27.84
N LYS A 385 10.58 40.85 -28.40
CA LYS A 385 10.91 42.23 -28.07
C LYS A 385 11.10 42.46 -26.57
N ASN A 386 11.56 41.44 -25.83
CA ASN A 386 11.74 41.41 -24.36
C ASN A 386 10.45 41.60 -23.53
N VAL A 387 9.26 41.50 -24.13
CA VAL A 387 7.96 41.66 -23.48
C VAL A 387 7.52 40.33 -22.79
N ALA A 388 7.83 39.20 -23.39
CA ALA A 388 7.37 37.90 -22.89
C ALA A 388 8.49 36.85 -22.85
N ASN A 389 8.40 35.96 -21.86
CA ASN A 389 9.15 34.70 -21.86
C ASN A 389 8.22 33.59 -22.36
N VAL A 390 8.63 32.89 -23.40
CA VAL A 390 7.87 31.75 -23.94
C VAL A 390 8.69 30.50 -23.75
N THR A 391 8.10 29.50 -23.09
CA THR A 391 8.68 28.15 -22.93
C THR A 391 7.78 27.14 -23.60
N LEU A 392 8.37 26.33 -24.47
CA LEU A 392 7.73 25.19 -25.10
C LEU A 392 8.23 23.90 -24.46
N GLY A 393 7.35 22.96 -24.18
CA GLY A 393 7.74 21.73 -23.55
C GLY A 393 6.97 20.51 -24.06
N ILE A 394 7.66 19.39 -24.02
CA ILE A 394 7.09 18.05 -24.21
C ILE A 394 7.33 17.22 -22.96
N VAL A 395 6.38 16.36 -22.64
CA VAL A 395 6.48 15.46 -21.48
C VAL A 395 5.91 14.09 -21.87
N GLY A 396 6.61 13.06 -21.49
CA GLY A 396 6.15 11.69 -21.59
C GLY A 396 6.13 11.05 -20.19
N ARG A 397 5.06 10.34 -19.87
CA ARG A 397 4.90 9.64 -18.58
C ARG A 397 4.70 8.16 -18.79
N ASN A 398 5.17 7.37 -17.81
CA ASN A 398 5.13 5.90 -17.80
C ASN A 398 5.76 5.33 -19.09
N LEU A 399 6.93 5.86 -19.46
CA LEU A 399 7.52 5.62 -20.79
C LEU A 399 8.12 4.23 -20.94
N TRP A 400 8.76 3.74 -19.90
CA TRP A 400 9.49 2.49 -19.98
C TRP A 400 9.54 1.77 -18.64
N MET A 401 9.10 0.51 -18.62
CA MET A 401 9.34 -0.44 -17.56
C MET A 401 10.73 -1.05 -17.77
N ILE A 402 11.73 -0.52 -17.06
CA ILE A 402 13.14 -0.94 -17.20
C ILE A 402 13.33 -2.37 -16.68
N TYR A 403 12.65 -2.68 -15.58
CA TYR A 403 12.69 -4.00 -14.95
C TYR A 403 11.32 -4.37 -14.37
N CYS A 404 10.82 -5.55 -14.71
CA CYS A 404 9.66 -6.19 -14.12
C CYS A 404 9.70 -7.68 -14.47
N LYS A 405 9.43 -8.55 -13.49
CA LYS A 405 9.30 -10.00 -13.73
C LYS A 405 7.85 -10.44 -13.93
N ALA A 406 6.89 -9.64 -13.48
CA ALA A 406 5.48 -9.91 -13.72
C ALA A 406 5.16 -9.65 -15.22
N PRO A 407 4.27 -10.45 -15.85
CA PRO A 407 3.83 -10.25 -17.23
C PRO A 407 2.86 -9.07 -17.38
N PHE A 408 2.58 -8.35 -16.32
CA PHE A 408 1.67 -7.20 -16.24
C PHE A 408 2.30 -6.12 -15.36
N ASP A 409 1.69 -4.93 -15.28
CA ASP A 409 2.13 -3.89 -14.37
C ASP A 409 1.77 -4.25 -12.92
N PRO A 410 2.74 -4.54 -12.04
CA PRO A 410 2.47 -5.01 -10.68
C PRO A 410 1.96 -3.90 -9.74
N GLU A 411 1.87 -2.65 -10.18
CA GLU A 411 1.30 -1.54 -9.40
C GLU A 411 -0.18 -1.29 -9.74
N LEU A 412 -0.80 -2.15 -10.54
CA LEU A 412 -2.23 -2.12 -10.78
C LEU A 412 -2.98 -2.48 -9.49
N SER A 413 -4.16 -1.89 -9.34
CA SER A 413 -5.07 -2.18 -8.24
C SER A 413 -6.44 -2.52 -8.79
N ALA A 414 -6.93 -3.71 -8.48
CA ALA A 414 -8.26 -4.17 -8.91
C ALA A 414 -9.40 -3.43 -8.20
N SER A 415 -9.13 -2.80 -7.08
CA SER A 415 -10.10 -1.98 -6.34
C SER A 415 -9.39 -0.89 -5.54
N THR A 416 -9.99 0.28 -5.48
CA THR A 416 -9.57 1.39 -4.62
C THR A 416 -10.29 1.40 -3.27
N SER A 417 -11.28 0.52 -3.09
CA SER A 417 -12.08 0.46 -1.86
C SER A 417 -11.42 -0.35 -0.74
N SER A 418 -10.37 -1.11 -1.04
CA SER A 418 -9.66 -1.94 -0.07
C SER A 418 -8.17 -2.06 -0.42
N ASN A 419 -7.32 -1.88 0.56
CA ASN A 419 -5.86 -2.07 0.42
C ASN A 419 -5.47 -3.53 0.12
N TYR A 420 -6.39 -4.48 0.31
CA TYR A 420 -6.13 -5.90 0.05
C TYR A 420 -6.16 -6.28 -1.44
N TYR A 421 -6.70 -5.41 -2.30
CA TYR A 421 -6.69 -5.61 -3.76
C TYR A 421 -5.57 -4.87 -4.48
N MET A 422 -4.61 -4.31 -3.74
CA MET A 422 -3.38 -3.80 -4.33
C MET A 422 -2.56 -4.95 -4.93
N ASN A 423 -1.88 -4.69 -6.03
CA ASN A 423 -1.06 -5.66 -6.74
C ASN A 423 -1.86 -6.90 -7.24
N VAL A 424 -3.16 -6.75 -7.46
CA VAL A 424 -4.01 -7.79 -8.05
C VAL A 424 -4.38 -7.38 -9.47
N ASP A 425 -4.04 -8.23 -10.44
CA ASP A 425 -4.47 -8.11 -11.82
C ASP A 425 -5.68 -9.00 -12.06
N TYR A 426 -6.82 -8.38 -12.37
CA TYR A 426 -8.07 -9.04 -12.74
C TYR A 426 -8.71 -8.31 -13.92
N PHE A 427 -8.24 -8.64 -15.14
CA PHE A 427 -8.65 -8.00 -16.40
C PHE A 427 -8.57 -6.46 -16.36
N MET A 428 -7.55 -5.97 -15.66
CA MET A 428 -7.32 -4.54 -15.54
C MET A 428 -6.82 -3.96 -16.86
N GLN A 429 -7.19 -2.71 -17.12
CA GLN A 429 -6.60 -2.00 -18.24
C GLN A 429 -5.10 -1.81 -17.99
N PRO A 430 -4.25 -2.04 -18.99
CA PRO A 430 -2.82 -1.76 -18.87
C PRO A 430 -2.56 -0.30 -18.50
N SER A 431 -1.49 -0.06 -17.75
CA SER A 431 -1.05 1.31 -17.46
C SER A 431 -0.73 2.06 -18.76
N LEU A 432 -1.24 3.28 -18.88
CA LEU A 432 -1.14 4.06 -20.11
C LEU A 432 0.19 4.83 -20.14
N ARG A 433 0.79 4.92 -21.34
CA ARG A 433 1.80 5.91 -21.66
C ARG A 433 1.11 7.21 -22.04
N ASN A 434 1.53 8.31 -21.44
CA ASN A 434 0.94 9.61 -21.69
C ASN A 434 1.99 10.52 -22.31
N PHE A 435 1.60 11.24 -23.36
CA PHE A 435 2.41 12.27 -23.97
C PHE A 435 1.66 13.59 -23.89
N GLY A 436 2.36 14.62 -23.47
CA GLY A 436 1.81 15.97 -23.35
C GLY A 436 2.75 16.99 -23.97
N PHE A 437 2.15 18.11 -24.29
CA PHE A 437 2.91 19.26 -24.72
C PHE A 437 2.39 20.48 -23.94
N ASN A 438 3.28 21.40 -23.61
CA ASN A 438 2.92 22.61 -22.87
C ASN A 438 3.53 23.86 -23.52
N VAL A 439 2.83 24.97 -23.38
CA VAL A 439 3.29 26.29 -23.73
C VAL A 439 3.07 27.19 -22.52
N LYS A 440 4.13 27.79 -22.02
CA LYS A 440 4.09 28.76 -20.92
C LYS A 440 4.50 30.13 -21.46
N VAL A 441 3.62 31.12 -21.27
CA VAL A 441 3.89 32.52 -21.62
C VAL A 441 3.85 33.34 -20.33
N GLN A 442 4.93 34.09 -20.08
CA GLN A 442 5.05 35.00 -18.92
C GLN A 442 5.37 36.39 -19.47
N PHE A 443 4.56 37.38 -19.16
CA PHE A 443 4.72 38.79 -19.50
C PHE A 443 5.51 39.52 -18.44
#